data_677b43bc82da1260108a76ee04cc4ac5
#
_entry.id   677b43bc82da1260108a76ee04cc4ac5
#
_cell.length_a   1.000
_cell.length_b   1.000
_cell.length_c   1.000
_cell.angle_alpha   90.00
_cell.angle_beta   90.00
_cell.angle_gamma   90.00
#
_symmetry.space_group_name_H-M   'P 1'
#
loop_
_entity.id
_entity.type
_entity.pdbx_description
1 polymer ?
#
loop_
_entity_poly.entity_id
_entity_poly.type
_entity_poly.pdbx_seq_one_letter_code
_entity_poly.pdbx_strand_id
1 'polypeptide(L)'
;LATHPKVLLCDEATSALDPQTTHSILELIKDINRKLGITVIVITHQMSVVEEICNRVAILDDGQVAEEGIVSEVFSAPKSRAAKRLVFPDEFFENAADSNSYRKIRVVFNGANATSTPIIAEMAMKKGIAASILSASTKSIGDKAYGNMLLGIEDKDETVNEALNYLSQLENVIAQEVSKG
;
A
#
# COMPACT_ATOMS: atom_id res chain seq x y z
N LEU A 1 29.74 13.74 -5.37
CA LEU A 1 30.02 13.51 -3.95
C LEU A 1 31.54 13.57 -3.73
N ALA A 2 32.03 14.66 -3.15
CA ALA A 2 33.46 14.95 -3.08
C ALA A 2 34.26 14.02 -2.14
N THR A 3 33.59 13.39 -1.16
CA THR A 3 34.24 12.63 -0.08
C THR A 3 34.15 11.12 -0.23
N HIS A 4 33.65 10.59 -1.36
CA HIS A 4 33.39 9.16 -1.59
C HIS A 4 32.68 8.47 -0.39
N PRO A 5 31.50 8.96 0.04
CA PRO A 5 30.80 8.44 1.21
C PRO A 5 30.32 7.01 0.92
N LYS A 6 30.20 6.20 1.97
CA LYS A 6 29.57 4.88 1.90
C LYS A 6 28.05 4.95 2.07
N VAL A 7 27.57 6.01 2.71
CA VAL A 7 26.15 6.24 3.00
C VAL A 7 25.78 7.69 2.62
N LEU A 8 24.66 7.84 1.94
CA LEU A 8 24.02 9.12 1.66
C LEU A 8 22.73 9.19 2.47
N LEU A 9 22.59 10.25 3.28
CA LEU A 9 21.38 10.52 4.04
C LEU A 9 20.62 11.68 3.35
N CYS A 10 19.36 11.42 3.00
CA CYS A 10 18.44 12.38 2.42
C CYS A 10 17.30 12.62 3.42
N ASP A 11 17.29 13.77 4.04
CA ASP A 11 16.25 14.16 5.00
C ASP A 11 15.29 15.13 4.32
N GLU A 12 14.03 14.67 4.13
CA GLU A 12 12.94 15.41 3.46
C GLU A 12 13.35 16.13 2.15
N ALA A 13 14.27 15.54 1.39
CA ALA A 13 14.89 16.16 0.22
C ALA A 13 13.90 16.57 -0.90
N THR A 14 12.66 16.11 -0.85
CA THR A 14 11.61 16.35 -1.87
C THR A 14 10.37 17.05 -1.31
N SER A 15 10.32 17.38 -0.02
CA SER A 15 9.10 17.86 0.64
C SER A 15 8.56 19.20 0.12
N ALA A 16 9.43 20.06 -0.43
CA ALA A 16 9.09 21.39 -0.95
C ALA A 16 9.13 21.48 -2.49
N LEU A 17 9.21 20.36 -3.20
CA LEU A 17 9.34 20.32 -4.65
C LEU A 17 8.02 19.94 -5.32
N ASP A 18 7.85 20.42 -6.56
CA ASP A 18 6.77 19.96 -7.44
C ASP A 18 6.97 18.49 -7.85
N PRO A 19 5.92 17.80 -8.30
CA PRO A 19 6.00 16.36 -8.62
C PRO A 19 7.04 16.02 -9.71
N GLN A 20 7.23 16.88 -10.70
CA GLN A 20 8.17 16.63 -11.80
C GLN A 20 9.61 16.75 -11.31
N THR A 21 9.90 17.77 -10.52
CA THR A 21 11.22 17.96 -9.90
C THR A 21 11.51 16.84 -8.89
N THR A 22 10.51 16.44 -8.08
CA THR A 22 10.61 15.30 -7.18
C THR A 22 11.06 14.05 -7.93
N HIS A 23 10.36 13.67 -9.00
CA HIS A 23 10.71 12.50 -9.80
C HIS A 23 12.15 12.57 -10.32
N SER A 24 12.57 13.73 -10.86
CA SER A 24 13.94 13.93 -11.36
C SER A 24 15.01 13.74 -10.27
N ILE A 25 14.75 14.21 -9.04
CA ILE A 25 15.66 14.01 -7.90
C ILE A 25 15.70 12.54 -7.47
N LEU A 26 14.56 11.85 -7.45
CA LEU A 26 14.51 10.44 -7.10
C LEU A 26 15.26 9.57 -8.11
N GLU A 27 15.14 9.85 -9.40
CA GLU A 27 15.95 9.19 -10.44
C GLU A 27 17.45 9.47 -10.27
N LEU A 28 17.83 10.71 -9.93
CA LEU A 28 19.23 11.02 -9.62
C LEU A 28 19.74 10.22 -8.43
N ILE A 29 18.95 10.08 -7.37
CA ILE A 29 19.30 9.28 -6.17
C ILE A 29 19.48 7.81 -6.54
N LYS A 30 18.57 7.23 -7.34
CA LYS A 30 18.71 5.85 -7.87
C LYS A 30 20.00 5.68 -8.67
N ASP A 31 20.30 6.64 -9.53
CA ASP A 31 21.52 6.62 -10.36
C ASP A 31 22.78 6.70 -9.51
N ILE A 32 22.81 7.54 -8.50
CA ILE A 32 23.92 7.64 -7.54
C ILE A 32 24.11 6.31 -6.81
N ASN A 33 23.04 5.73 -6.27
CA ASN A 33 23.08 4.42 -5.61
C ASN A 33 23.68 3.35 -6.53
N ARG A 34 23.16 3.26 -7.77
CA ARG A 34 23.58 2.25 -8.76
C ARG A 34 25.02 2.43 -9.21
N LYS A 35 25.42 3.68 -9.53
CA LYS A 35 26.76 3.97 -10.10
C LYS A 35 27.88 3.94 -9.06
N LEU A 36 27.59 4.34 -7.83
CA LEU A 36 28.58 4.42 -6.76
C LEU A 36 28.54 3.25 -5.78
N GLY A 37 27.50 2.41 -5.82
CA GLY A 37 27.32 1.29 -4.89
C GLY A 37 27.17 1.70 -3.43
N ILE A 38 26.71 2.93 -3.17
CA ILE A 38 26.54 3.47 -1.81
C ILE A 38 25.15 3.15 -1.26
N THR A 39 25.03 3.04 0.05
CA THR A 39 23.74 2.93 0.70
C THR A 39 23.07 4.31 0.75
N VAL A 40 21.80 4.37 0.39
CA VAL A 40 20.99 5.61 0.52
C VAL A 40 19.94 5.40 1.60
N ILE A 41 19.87 6.33 2.53
CA ILE A 41 18.84 6.41 3.56
C ILE A 41 17.98 7.64 3.27
N VAL A 42 16.68 7.43 3.09
CA VAL A 42 15.71 8.52 2.83
C VAL A 42 14.77 8.64 4.03
N ILE A 43 14.72 9.82 4.62
CA ILE A 43 13.74 10.16 5.64
C ILE A 43 12.64 10.97 4.97
N THR A 44 11.42 10.49 5.05
CA THR A 44 10.27 11.12 4.41
C THR A 44 8.95 10.68 5.04
N HIS A 45 7.95 11.54 4.98
CA HIS A 45 6.55 11.20 5.27
C HIS A 45 5.74 10.94 4.00
N GLN A 46 6.37 11.03 2.83
CA GLN A 46 5.72 10.81 1.52
C GLN A 46 5.84 9.34 1.12
N MET A 47 4.73 8.60 1.22
CA MET A 47 4.73 7.16 0.88
C MET A 47 5.06 6.91 -0.59
N SER A 48 4.70 7.83 -1.50
CA SER A 48 5.06 7.75 -2.92
C SER A 48 6.58 7.71 -3.14
N VAL A 49 7.37 8.43 -2.35
CA VAL A 49 8.83 8.40 -2.41
C VAL A 49 9.36 7.03 -1.98
N VAL A 50 8.81 6.48 -0.88
CA VAL A 50 9.19 5.15 -0.40
C VAL A 50 8.89 4.08 -1.45
N GLU A 51 7.69 4.12 -2.03
CA GLU A 51 7.25 3.19 -3.08
C GLU A 51 8.14 3.26 -4.33
N GLU A 52 8.59 4.45 -4.69
CA GLU A 52 9.32 4.69 -5.93
C GLU A 52 10.78 4.24 -5.87
N ILE A 53 11.49 4.48 -4.76
CA ILE A 53 12.94 4.28 -4.73
C ILE A 53 13.46 3.35 -3.64
N CYS A 54 12.66 3.03 -2.60
CA CYS A 54 13.15 2.26 -1.47
C CYS A 54 12.94 0.76 -1.66
N ASN A 55 13.91 -0.05 -1.22
CA ASN A 55 13.80 -1.51 -1.16
C ASN A 55 13.30 -1.97 0.20
N ARG A 56 13.70 -1.26 1.26
CA ARG A 56 13.32 -1.53 2.66
C ARG A 56 12.77 -0.27 3.29
N VAL A 57 11.91 -0.45 4.29
CA VAL A 57 11.32 0.62 5.07
C VAL A 57 11.44 0.31 6.56
N ALA A 58 11.64 1.35 7.36
CA ALA A 58 11.43 1.34 8.80
C ALA A 58 10.44 2.46 9.13
N ILE A 59 9.32 2.10 9.72
CA ILE A 59 8.26 3.02 10.13
C ILE A 59 8.49 3.40 11.59
N LEU A 60 8.61 4.69 11.83
CA LEU A 60 8.81 5.25 13.16
C LEU A 60 7.47 5.74 13.73
N ASP A 61 7.20 5.44 14.99
CA ASP A 61 6.06 5.92 15.76
C ASP A 61 6.55 6.25 17.16
N ASP A 62 6.29 7.44 17.66
CA ASP A 62 6.76 7.94 18.97
C ASP A 62 8.27 7.71 19.23
N GLY A 63 9.10 7.91 18.19
CA GLY A 63 10.56 7.77 18.28
C GLY A 63 11.07 6.33 18.31
N GLN A 64 10.21 5.34 18.13
CA GLN A 64 10.56 3.92 18.06
C GLN A 64 10.25 3.33 16.69
N VAL A 65 10.95 2.26 16.32
CA VAL A 65 10.64 1.49 15.12
C VAL A 65 9.40 0.64 15.38
N ALA A 66 8.27 1.04 14.80
CA ALA A 66 6.99 0.34 14.92
C ALA A 66 6.91 -0.88 14.00
N GLU A 67 7.52 -0.78 12.81
CA GLU A 67 7.60 -1.87 11.84
C GLU A 67 8.76 -1.64 10.88
N GLU A 68 9.43 -2.72 10.44
CA GLU A 68 10.44 -2.69 9.40
C GLU A 68 10.34 -3.90 8.48
N GLY A 69 10.78 -3.74 7.24
CA GLY A 69 10.76 -4.84 6.27
C GLY A 69 11.05 -4.42 4.84
N ILE A 70 10.79 -5.33 3.93
CA ILE A 70 10.79 -5.05 2.49
C ILE A 70 9.55 -4.20 2.17
N VAL A 71 9.71 -3.13 1.38
CA VAL A 71 8.62 -2.20 1.06
C VAL A 71 7.40 -2.93 0.53
N SER A 72 7.57 -3.85 -0.41
CA SER A 72 6.46 -4.62 -0.99
C SER A 72 5.70 -5.48 0.03
N GLU A 73 6.38 -6.02 1.04
CA GLU A 73 5.75 -6.84 2.09
C GLU A 73 4.99 -5.97 3.09
N VAL A 74 5.64 -4.91 3.59
CA VAL A 74 5.02 -4.00 4.55
C VAL A 74 3.80 -3.29 3.94
N PHE A 75 3.88 -2.90 2.67
CA PHE A 75 2.79 -2.21 1.99
C PHE A 75 1.64 -3.14 1.57
N SER A 76 1.92 -4.44 1.37
CA SER A 76 0.87 -5.42 1.08
C SER A 76 0.12 -5.87 2.32
N ALA A 77 0.82 -6.04 3.44
CA ALA A 77 0.28 -6.59 4.67
C ALA A 77 0.90 -5.92 5.91
N PRO A 78 0.62 -4.62 6.14
CA PRO A 78 1.14 -3.89 7.29
C PRO A 78 0.59 -4.50 8.59
N LYS A 79 1.46 -4.71 9.56
CA LYS A 79 1.13 -5.36 10.84
C LYS A 79 0.85 -4.35 11.93
N SER A 80 1.72 -3.33 12.07
CA SER A 80 1.57 -2.30 13.10
C SER A 80 0.45 -1.33 12.79
N ARG A 81 -0.11 -0.71 13.83
CA ARG A 81 -1.13 0.35 13.67
C ARG A 81 -0.57 1.55 12.91
N ALA A 82 0.69 1.91 13.16
CA ALA A 82 1.37 3.00 12.47
C ALA A 82 1.52 2.71 10.97
N ALA A 83 1.95 1.50 10.60
CA ALA A 83 2.05 1.08 9.21
C ALA A 83 0.69 1.09 8.51
N LYS A 84 -0.36 0.52 9.13
CA LYS A 84 -1.72 0.53 8.59
C LYS A 84 -2.20 1.96 8.33
N ARG A 85 -1.97 2.89 9.25
CA ARG A 85 -2.36 4.30 9.10
C ARG A 85 -1.67 4.98 7.93
N LEU A 86 -0.40 4.64 7.67
CA LEU A 86 0.37 5.22 6.56
C LEU A 86 0.02 4.58 5.21
N VAL A 87 -0.15 3.27 5.18
CA VAL A 87 -0.39 2.51 3.94
C VAL A 87 -1.86 2.58 3.52
N PHE A 88 -2.78 2.56 4.48
CA PHE A 88 -4.24 2.57 4.28
C PHE A 88 -4.91 3.73 5.02
N PRO A 89 -4.58 4.99 4.69
CA PRO A 89 -5.15 6.14 5.39
C PRO A 89 -6.68 6.15 5.37
N ASP A 90 -7.31 5.68 4.28
CA ASP A 90 -8.76 5.65 4.10
C ASP A 90 -9.50 4.81 5.16
N GLU A 91 -8.82 3.87 5.82
CA GLU A 91 -9.41 3.10 6.92
C GLU A 91 -9.62 3.93 8.19
N PHE A 92 -8.83 4.97 8.35
CA PHE A 92 -8.82 5.81 9.55
C PHE A 92 -9.59 7.12 9.39
N PHE A 93 -9.95 7.47 8.14
CA PHE A 93 -10.91 8.55 7.90
C PHE A 93 -12.32 7.99 8.04
N GLU A 94 -12.86 7.98 9.26
CA GLU A 94 -14.28 7.77 9.48
C GLU A 94 -15.05 8.93 8.84
N ASN A 95 -15.55 8.70 7.64
CA ASN A 95 -16.59 9.58 7.12
C ASN A 95 -17.83 9.38 7.96
N ALA A 96 -18.36 10.47 8.53
CA ALA A 96 -19.61 10.53 9.29
C ALA A 96 -20.85 10.04 8.49
N ALA A 97 -20.66 9.55 7.28
CA ALA A 97 -21.66 8.95 6.40
C ALA A 97 -21.65 7.41 6.40
N ASP A 98 -20.88 6.77 7.27
CA ASP A 98 -20.91 5.30 7.39
C ASP A 98 -22.27 4.85 7.92
N SER A 99 -23.21 4.65 7.00
CA SER A 99 -24.44 3.90 7.28
C SER A 99 -24.02 2.49 7.74
N ASN A 100 -24.55 2.06 8.88
CA ASN A 100 -24.34 0.73 9.50
C ASN A 100 -24.79 -0.47 8.63
N SER A 101 -24.88 -0.32 7.31
CA SER A 101 -25.52 -1.29 6.43
C SER A 101 -24.57 -2.22 5.69
N TYR A 102 -23.25 -2.06 5.85
CA TYR A 102 -22.26 -2.96 5.23
C TYR A 102 -21.01 -3.12 6.09
N ARG A 103 -20.32 -4.24 5.85
CA ARG A 103 -19.00 -4.54 6.41
C ARG A 103 -17.93 -4.25 5.37
N LYS A 104 -16.74 -3.89 5.83
CA LYS A 104 -15.62 -3.49 4.97
C LYS A 104 -14.64 -4.63 4.80
N ILE A 105 -14.32 -4.95 3.55
CA ILE A 105 -13.26 -5.91 3.21
C ILE A 105 -12.18 -5.17 2.44
N ARG A 106 -10.94 -5.24 2.95
CA ARG A 106 -9.74 -4.79 2.24
C ARG A 106 -9.25 -5.90 1.33
N VAL A 107 -9.00 -5.55 0.07
CA VAL A 107 -8.44 -6.45 -0.93
C VAL A 107 -7.16 -5.83 -1.48
N VAL A 108 -6.05 -6.54 -1.35
CA VAL A 108 -4.74 -6.13 -1.87
C VAL A 108 -4.34 -7.08 -2.99
N PHE A 109 -3.92 -6.54 -4.12
CA PHE A 109 -3.49 -7.28 -5.30
C PHE A 109 -1.99 -7.12 -5.50
N ASN A 110 -1.29 -8.22 -5.69
CA ASN A 110 0.15 -8.25 -5.93
C ASN A 110 0.44 -8.78 -7.34
N GLY A 111 0.85 -7.89 -8.25
CA GLY A 111 1.24 -8.24 -9.61
C GLY A 111 0.20 -7.91 -10.68
N ALA A 112 0.67 -7.82 -11.93
CA ALA A 112 -0.12 -7.36 -13.07
C ALA A 112 -1.35 -8.25 -13.37
N ASN A 113 -1.24 -9.56 -13.19
CA ASN A 113 -2.34 -10.49 -13.44
C ASN A 113 -3.51 -10.27 -12.46
N ALA A 114 -3.21 -10.04 -11.18
CA ALA A 114 -4.22 -9.80 -10.17
C ALA A 114 -4.94 -8.46 -10.38
N THR A 115 -4.24 -7.43 -10.89
CA THR A 115 -4.84 -6.12 -11.17
C THR A 115 -5.71 -6.09 -12.43
N SER A 116 -5.53 -7.03 -13.37
CA SER A 116 -6.31 -7.11 -14.61
C SER A 116 -7.55 -8.00 -14.51
N THR A 117 -7.69 -8.80 -13.45
CA THR A 117 -8.83 -9.71 -13.26
C THR A 117 -10.06 -8.93 -12.78
N PRO A 118 -11.25 -9.10 -13.38
CA PRO A 118 -12.46 -8.40 -12.98
C PRO A 118 -13.10 -9.03 -11.73
N ILE A 119 -12.38 -9.02 -10.61
CA ILE A 119 -12.67 -9.78 -9.39
C ILE A 119 -14.07 -9.49 -8.85
N ILE A 120 -14.50 -8.23 -8.84
CA ILE A 120 -15.82 -7.85 -8.31
C ILE A 120 -16.93 -8.42 -9.20
N ALA A 121 -16.78 -8.30 -10.52
CA ALA A 121 -17.75 -8.85 -11.47
C ALA A 121 -17.81 -10.38 -11.37
N GLU A 122 -16.66 -11.04 -11.27
CA GLU A 122 -16.62 -12.49 -11.11
C GLU A 122 -17.23 -12.96 -9.78
N MET A 123 -16.95 -12.25 -8.68
CA MET A 123 -17.56 -12.55 -7.38
C MET A 123 -19.09 -12.40 -7.43
N ALA A 124 -19.59 -11.35 -8.06
CA ALA A 124 -21.03 -11.15 -8.25
C ALA A 124 -21.66 -12.26 -9.10
N MET A 125 -21.02 -12.66 -10.22
CA MET A 125 -21.55 -13.68 -11.11
C MET A 125 -21.44 -15.10 -10.54
N LYS A 126 -20.33 -15.44 -9.86
CA LYS A 126 -20.07 -16.82 -9.39
C LYS A 126 -20.66 -17.09 -8.02
N LYS A 127 -20.78 -16.07 -7.18
CA LYS A 127 -21.21 -16.18 -5.77
C LYS A 127 -22.49 -15.41 -5.45
N GLY A 128 -22.98 -14.58 -6.38
CA GLY A 128 -24.14 -13.73 -6.13
C GLY A 128 -23.86 -12.60 -5.11
N ILE A 129 -22.61 -12.32 -4.82
CA ILE A 129 -22.21 -11.32 -3.83
C ILE A 129 -21.96 -9.99 -4.50
N ALA A 130 -22.84 -9.01 -4.25
CA ALA A 130 -22.65 -7.63 -4.67
C ALA A 130 -21.72 -6.90 -3.70
N ALA A 131 -20.81 -6.10 -4.25
CA ALA A 131 -19.91 -5.27 -3.46
C ALA A 131 -19.88 -3.84 -4.00
N SER A 132 -19.88 -2.86 -3.09
CA SER A 132 -19.61 -1.46 -3.41
C SER A 132 -18.12 -1.18 -3.31
N ILE A 133 -17.55 -0.43 -4.24
CA ILE A 133 -16.17 0.06 -4.13
C ILE A 133 -16.19 1.34 -3.30
N LEU A 134 -15.61 1.30 -2.11
CA LEU A 134 -15.50 2.46 -1.22
C LEU A 134 -14.27 3.28 -1.52
N SER A 135 -13.13 2.61 -1.77
CA SER A 135 -11.93 3.21 -2.33
C SER A 135 -11.19 2.18 -3.20
N ALA A 136 -10.43 2.66 -4.18
CA ALA A 136 -9.55 1.82 -4.98
C ALA A 136 -8.36 2.63 -5.48
N SER A 137 -7.18 2.03 -5.42
CA SER A 137 -5.98 2.58 -6.01
C SER A 137 -5.11 1.49 -6.62
N THR A 138 -4.40 1.84 -7.68
CA THR A 138 -3.39 0.98 -8.28
C THR A 138 -2.09 1.75 -8.37
N LYS A 139 -1.00 1.16 -7.93
CA LYS A 139 0.34 1.75 -7.90
C LYS A 139 1.36 0.76 -8.43
N SER A 140 2.50 1.27 -8.88
CA SER A 140 3.67 0.45 -9.21
C SER A 140 4.72 0.63 -8.12
N ILE A 141 5.20 -0.47 -7.55
CA ILE A 141 6.32 -0.49 -6.60
C ILE A 141 7.44 -1.29 -7.25
N GLY A 142 8.49 -0.59 -7.69
CA GLY A 142 9.49 -1.17 -8.58
C GLY A 142 8.84 -1.68 -9.88
N ASP A 143 9.12 -2.93 -10.26
CA ASP A 143 8.57 -3.56 -11.47
C ASP A 143 7.22 -4.28 -11.25
N LYS A 144 6.63 -4.15 -10.06
CA LYS A 144 5.38 -4.85 -9.70
C LYS A 144 4.22 -3.87 -9.57
N ALA A 145 3.08 -4.24 -10.16
CA ALA A 145 1.83 -3.53 -9.94
C ALA A 145 1.18 -3.98 -8.63
N TYR A 146 0.74 -3.02 -7.85
CA TYR A 146 -0.04 -3.22 -6.62
C TYR A 146 -1.40 -2.56 -6.78
N GLY A 147 -2.43 -3.27 -6.42
CA GLY A 147 -3.77 -2.70 -6.28
C GLY A 147 -4.25 -2.83 -4.84
N ASN A 148 -4.97 -1.84 -4.38
CA ASN A 148 -5.61 -1.83 -3.08
C ASN A 148 -7.05 -1.36 -3.26
N MET A 149 -7.99 -2.10 -2.69
CA MET A 149 -9.41 -1.84 -2.81
C MET A 149 -10.08 -2.02 -1.46
N LEU A 150 -10.95 -1.10 -1.09
CA LEU A 150 -11.85 -1.24 0.07
C LEU A 150 -13.25 -1.48 -0.46
N LEU A 151 -13.81 -2.62 -0.13
CA LEU A 151 -15.13 -3.06 -0.56
C LEU A 151 -16.12 -2.96 0.60
N GLY A 152 -17.34 -2.47 0.30
CA GLY A 152 -18.49 -2.57 1.19
C GLY A 152 -19.36 -3.76 0.78
N ILE A 153 -19.61 -4.69 1.68
CA ILE A 153 -20.42 -5.89 1.48
C ILE A 153 -21.56 -5.90 2.51
N GLU A 154 -22.70 -6.46 2.14
CA GLU A 154 -23.86 -6.60 3.04
C GLU A 154 -23.46 -7.14 4.42
N ASP A 155 -23.96 -6.54 5.49
CA ASP A 155 -23.63 -6.93 6.86
C ASP A 155 -24.35 -8.22 7.27
N LYS A 156 -23.87 -9.34 6.68
CA LYS A 156 -24.26 -10.70 7.00
C LYS A 156 -23.01 -11.56 7.10
N ASP A 157 -22.83 -12.25 8.22
CA ASP A 157 -21.67 -13.10 8.47
C ASP A 157 -21.42 -14.12 7.37
N GLU A 158 -22.47 -14.75 6.86
CA GLU A 158 -22.40 -15.73 5.78
C GLU A 158 -21.85 -15.11 4.49
N THR A 159 -22.38 -13.96 4.07
CA THR A 159 -21.95 -13.23 2.87
C THR A 159 -20.50 -12.77 2.98
N VAL A 160 -20.09 -12.24 4.13
CA VAL A 160 -18.73 -11.77 4.37
C VAL A 160 -17.73 -12.93 4.36
N ASN A 161 -18.05 -14.03 5.04
CA ASN A 161 -17.20 -15.22 5.08
C ASN A 161 -17.06 -15.86 3.68
N GLU A 162 -18.13 -15.93 2.90
CA GLU A 162 -18.08 -16.44 1.54
C GLU A 162 -17.26 -15.54 0.61
N ALA A 163 -17.38 -14.20 0.75
CA ALA A 163 -16.56 -13.24 0.03
C ALA A 163 -15.08 -13.39 0.36
N LEU A 164 -14.72 -13.47 1.66
CA LEU A 164 -13.34 -13.68 2.09
C LEU A 164 -12.78 -14.98 1.58
N ASN A 165 -13.55 -16.08 1.66
CA ASN A 165 -13.15 -17.38 1.14
C ASN A 165 -12.89 -17.35 -0.37
N TYR A 166 -13.78 -16.71 -1.14
CA TYR A 166 -13.62 -16.57 -2.58
C TYR A 166 -12.35 -15.76 -2.92
N LEU A 167 -12.19 -14.59 -2.30
CA LEU A 167 -11.06 -13.70 -2.56
C LEU A 167 -9.73 -14.33 -2.16
N SER A 168 -9.68 -15.08 -1.06
CA SER A 168 -8.46 -15.74 -0.56
C SER A 168 -8.00 -16.92 -1.45
N GLN A 169 -8.86 -17.45 -2.33
CA GLN A 169 -8.52 -18.49 -3.29
C GLN A 169 -7.86 -17.94 -4.56
N LEU A 170 -7.92 -16.62 -4.77
CA LEU A 170 -7.33 -15.98 -5.94
C LEU A 170 -5.81 -15.82 -5.74
N GLU A 171 -5.08 -16.13 -6.81
CA GLU A 171 -3.61 -15.99 -6.79
C GLU A 171 -3.19 -14.54 -6.64
N ASN A 172 -2.23 -14.27 -5.75
CA ASN A 172 -1.70 -12.93 -5.46
C ASN A 172 -2.74 -11.91 -4.96
N VAL A 173 -3.80 -12.39 -4.32
CA VAL A 173 -4.81 -11.55 -3.66
C VAL A 173 -4.78 -11.82 -2.15
N ILE A 174 -4.74 -10.74 -1.38
CA ILE A 174 -4.89 -10.78 0.08
C ILE A 174 -6.19 -10.07 0.41
N ALA A 175 -7.10 -10.76 1.11
CA ALA A 175 -8.36 -10.19 1.55
C ALA A 175 -8.49 -10.26 3.08
N GLN A 176 -8.86 -9.16 3.69
CA GLN A 176 -9.05 -9.07 5.15
C GLN A 176 -10.26 -8.22 5.47
N GLU A 177 -11.03 -8.63 6.46
CA GLU A 177 -12.07 -7.78 7.02
C GLU A 177 -11.42 -6.65 7.83
N VAL A 178 -11.91 -5.43 7.60
CA VAL A 178 -11.51 -4.25 8.36
C VAL A 178 -12.43 -4.15 9.56
N SER A 179 -11.86 -4.38 10.75
CA SER A 179 -12.59 -4.27 12.02
C SER A 179 -13.10 -2.84 12.21
N LYS A 180 -14.33 -2.69 12.70
CA LYS A 180 -14.80 -1.41 13.26
C LYS A 180 -13.84 -1.06 14.41
N GLY A 181 -13.06 0.04 14.25
CA GLY A 181 -12.12 0.53 15.26
C GLY A 181 -12.83 1.05 16.50
#